data_d088a9a3130bcff9b71742f6fcd941c7
#
_entry.id   d088a9a3130bcff9b71742f6fcd941c7
#
_cell.length_a   1.000
_cell.length_b   1.000
_cell.length_c   1.000
_cell.angle_alpha   90.00
_cell.angle_beta   90.00
_cell.angle_gamma   90.00
#
_symmetry.space_group_name_H-M   'P 1'
#
loop_
_entity.id
_entity.type
_entity.pdbx_description
1 polymer ?
#
loop_
_entity_poly.entity_id
_entity_poly.type
_entity_poly.pdbx_seq_one_letter_code
_entity_poly.pdbx_strand_id
1 'polypeptide(L)'
;MKALVLALTFIFSIQIANADTITGRVVGVADGDTITVLDSTNTQFKVRLAGIDAPEKKQAFGNVSKKSLSDLVFDKKVTVDWKKLDRYGRTVGKVLIDGWDVNLEQIKRGMAWYYKKYQNELVLNDRLDYLHAQELAENGKAGLWIDHEPIAPWDFRKQIKAERAYEGN
;
A
#
# COMPACT_ATOMS: atom_id res chain seq x y z
N MET A 1 56.87 -8.42 35.44
CA MET A 1 55.43 -8.79 35.27
C MET A 1 54.86 -7.92 34.15
N LYS A 2 54.63 -8.48 32.95
CA LYS A 2 54.05 -7.73 31.84
C LYS A 2 52.55 -8.10 31.77
N ALA A 3 51.65 -7.12 32.00
CA ALA A 3 50.21 -7.31 31.87
C ALA A 3 49.84 -7.27 30.41
N LEU A 4 49.23 -8.37 29.90
CA LEU A 4 48.70 -8.50 28.55
C LEU A 4 47.23 -7.95 28.59
N VAL A 5 47.02 -6.79 27.99
CA VAL A 5 45.66 -6.22 27.81
C VAL A 5 45.05 -6.84 26.55
N LEU A 6 44.09 -7.71 26.76
CA LEU A 6 43.30 -8.34 25.67
C LEU A 6 42.18 -7.36 25.26
N ALA A 7 42.33 -6.68 24.13
CA ALA A 7 41.27 -5.84 23.56
C ALA A 7 40.23 -6.72 22.86
N LEU A 8 39.04 -6.84 23.46
CA LEU A 8 37.91 -7.55 22.90
C LEU A 8 37.19 -6.62 21.91
N THR A 9 37.48 -6.78 20.61
CA THR A 9 36.78 -6.07 19.52
C THR A 9 35.39 -6.69 19.32
N PHE A 10 34.35 -5.97 19.73
CA PHE A 10 32.95 -6.35 19.47
C PHE A 10 32.60 -5.98 18.04
N ILE A 11 32.56 -6.98 17.14
CA ILE A 11 32.08 -6.78 15.77
C ILE A 11 30.55 -6.71 15.80
N PHE A 12 30.01 -5.49 15.70
CA PHE A 12 28.58 -5.27 15.58
C PHE A 12 28.16 -5.58 14.15
N SER A 13 27.62 -6.77 13.91
CA SER A 13 27.07 -7.14 12.62
C SER A 13 25.77 -6.35 12.38
N ILE A 14 25.83 -5.33 11.54
CA ILE A 14 24.65 -4.63 11.06
C ILE A 14 23.92 -5.58 10.12
N GLN A 15 22.83 -6.18 10.58
CA GLN A 15 21.92 -6.89 9.70
C GLN A 15 21.13 -5.86 8.87
N ILE A 16 21.50 -5.72 7.60
CA ILE A 16 20.73 -4.97 6.63
C ILE A 16 19.48 -5.83 6.36
N ALA A 17 18.32 -5.40 6.84
CA ALA A 17 17.05 -5.99 6.48
C ALA A 17 16.83 -5.70 4.98
N ASN A 18 17.16 -6.63 4.12
CA ASN A 18 16.79 -6.56 2.70
C ASN A 18 15.27 -6.62 2.60
N ALA A 19 14.65 -5.61 2.02
CA ALA A 19 13.29 -5.73 1.53
C ALA A 19 13.33 -6.71 0.34
N ASP A 20 12.49 -7.74 0.39
CA ASP A 20 12.36 -8.63 -0.75
C ASP A 20 11.67 -7.89 -1.90
N THR A 21 12.11 -8.15 -3.12
CA THR A 21 11.66 -7.42 -4.31
C THR A 21 11.01 -8.39 -5.29
N ILE A 22 9.80 -8.06 -5.76
CA ILE A 22 9.14 -8.74 -6.87
C ILE A 22 9.16 -7.80 -8.07
N THR A 23 9.64 -8.28 -9.22
CA THR A 23 9.59 -7.53 -10.47
C THR A 23 8.76 -8.31 -11.49
N GLY A 24 7.79 -7.65 -12.12
CA GLY A 24 6.93 -8.32 -13.09
C GLY A 24 5.99 -7.35 -13.81
N ARG A 25 5.15 -7.89 -14.67
CA ARG A 25 4.12 -7.16 -15.40
C ARG A 25 2.79 -7.24 -14.66
N VAL A 26 2.07 -6.13 -14.54
CA VAL A 26 0.73 -6.12 -13.94
C VAL A 26 -0.28 -6.71 -14.93
N VAL A 27 -0.87 -7.84 -14.56
CA VAL A 27 -1.85 -8.60 -15.38
C VAL A 27 -3.28 -8.48 -14.87
N GLY A 28 -3.49 -7.80 -13.75
CA GLY A 28 -4.82 -7.60 -13.19
C GLY A 28 -4.85 -6.48 -12.15
N VAL A 29 -6.01 -5.79 -12.06
CA VAL A 29 -6.32 -4.79 -11.03
C VAL A 29 -7.66 -5.18 -10.42
N ALA A 30 -7.67 -5.53 -9.14
CA ALA A 30 -8.88 -5.99 -8.45
C ALA A 30 -9.76 -4.81 -8.00
N ASP A 31 -9.13 -3.83 -7.37
CA ASP A 31 -9.72 -2.61 -6.82
C ASP A 31 -8.69 -1.48 -6.83
N GLY A 32 -8.91 -0.40 -6.06
CA GLY A 32 -8.06 0.80 -6.06
C GLY A 32 -6.72 0.64 -5.33
N ASP A 33 -6.45 -0.52 -4.72
CA ASP A 33 -5.22 -0.78 -3.96
C ASP A 33 -4.71 -2.23 -4.04
N THR A 34 -5.25 -3.02 -4.96
CA THR A 34 -4.88 -4.44 -5.13
C THR A 34 -4.66 -4.78 -6.60
N ILE A 35 -3.46 -5.27 -6.91
CA ILE A 35 -3.04 -5.68 -8.26
C ILE A 35 -2.58 -7.14 -8.29
N THR A 36 -2.45 -7.70 -9.49
CA THR A 36 -1.79 -8.99 -9.73
C THR A 36 -0.57 -8.75 -10.62
N VAL A 37 0.59 -9.16 -10.12
CA VAL A 37 1.88 -9.07 -10.83
C VAL A 37 2.30 -10.45 -11.28
N LEU A 38 2.66 -10.60 -12.56
CA LEU A 38 3.21 -11.81 -13.17
C LEU A 38 4.72 -11.61 -13.36
N ASP A 39 5.52 -12.45 -12.71
CA ASP A 39 6.96 -12.41 -12.83
C ASP A 39 7.49 -13.15 -14.08
N SER A 40 8.82 -13.16 -14.26
CA SER A 40 9.49 -13.82 -15.38
C SER A 40 9.40 -15.37 -15.33
N THR A 41 9.00 -15.95 -14.19
CA THR A 41 8.81 -17.40 -14.02
C THR A 41 7.37 -17.83 -14.23
N ASN A 42 6.48 -16.92 -14.68
CA ASN A 42 5.04 -17.09 -14.79
C ASN A 42 4.33 -17.31 -13.45
N THR A 43 4.94 -16.85 -12.34
CA THR A 43 4.31 -16.86 -11.04
C THR A 43 3.48 -15.58 -10.83
N GLN A 44 2.24 -15.73 -10.37
CA GLN A 44 1.36 -14.61 -10.07
C GLN A 44 1.40 -14.25 -8.58
N PHE A 45 1.62 -12.97 -8.31
CA PHE A 45 1.60 -12.41 -6.96
C PHE A 45 0.42 -11.45 -6.83
N LYS A 46 -0.46 -11.72 -5.87
CA LYS A 46 -1.51 -10.77 -5.50
C LYS A 46 -0.92 -9.75 -4.53
N VAL A 47 -0.82 -8.51 -4.96
CA VAL A 47 -0.16 -7.42 -4.23
C VAL A 47 -1.19 -6.44 -3.69
N ARG A 48 -1.16 -6.21 -2.38
CA ARG A 48 -1.87 -5.14 -1.67
C ARG A 48 -0.92 -3.96 -1.50
N LEU A 49 -1.26 -2.81 -2.03
CA LEU A 49 -0.47 -1.60 -1.91
C LEU A 49 -0.36 -1.19 -0.43
N ALA A 50 0.88 -1.09 0.08
CA ALA A 50 1.14 -0.79 1.49
C ALA A 50 0.75 0.64 1.87
N GLY A 51 0.27 0.83 3.11
CA GLY A 51 0.02 2.14 3.68
C GLY A 51 -1.18 2.90 3.14
N ILE A 52 -1.93 2.36 2.19
CA ILE A 52 -3.14 2.98 1.65
C ILE A 52 -4.35 2.07 1.81
N ASP A 53 -5.56 2.63 1.75
CA ASP A 53 -6.83 1.91 1.72
C ASP A 53 -7.77 2.62 0.72
N ALA A 54 -8.17 1.92 -0.33
CA ALA A 54 -9.01 2.47 -1.38
C ALA A 54 -10.49 2.18 -1.14
N PRO A 55 -11.40 3.02 -1.65
CA PRO A 55 -12.83 2.75 -1.58
C PRO A 55 -13.17 1.36 -2.13
N GLU A 56 -14.05 0.66 -1.40
CA GLU A 56 -14.55 -0.66 -1.79
C GLU A 56 -15.33 -0.60 -3.11
N LYS A 57 -15.40 -1.71 -3.85
CA LYS A 57 -16.07 -1.76 -5.16
C LYS A 57 -17.52 -1.20 -5.15
N LYS A 58 -18.25 -1.38 -4.03
CA LYS A 58 -19.64 -0.90 -3.85
C LYS A 58 -19.73 0.46 -3.17
N GLN A 59 -18.60 1.03 -2.77
CA GLN A 59 -18.51 2.34 -2.15
C GLN A 59 -18.44 3.43 -3.21
N ALA A 60 -18.86 4.65 -2.87
CA ALA A 60 -18.61 5.82 -3.71
C ALA A 60 -17.11 5.88 -4.06
N PHE A 61 -16.78 6.27 -5.29
CA PHE A 61 -15.43 6.27 -5.85
C PHE A 61 -14.74 4.90 -6.01
N GLY A 62 -15.31 3.76 -5.60
CA GLY A 62 -14.65 2.46 -5.71
C GLY A 62 -14.22 2.09 -7.13
N ASN A 63 -15.11 2.25 -8.11
CA ASN A 63 -14.79 1.98 -9.51
C ASN A 63 -13.85 3.03 -10.11
N VAL A 64 -13.94 4.30 -9.68
CA VAL A 64 -13.06 5.39 -10.13
C VAL A 64 -11.64 5.16 -9.61
N SER A 65 -11.50 4.78 -8.33
CA SER A 65 -10.22 4.42 -7.72
C SER A 65 -9.56 3.23 -8.42
N LYS A 66 -10.33 2.16 -8.69
CA LYS A 66 -9.85 1.01 -9.47
C LYS A 66 -9.38 1.44 -10.85
N LYS A 67 -10.14 2.29 -11.55
CA LYS A 67 -9.76 2.78 -12.88
C LYS A 67 -8.47 3.60 -12.81
N SER A 68 -8.33 4.49 -11.83
CA SER A 68 -7.12 5.27 -11.61
C SER A 68 -5.89 4.38 -11.45
N LEU A 69 -5.97 3.34 -10.59
CA LEU A 69 -4.87 2.40 -10.42
C LEU A 69 -4.58 1.64 -11.72
N SER A 70 -5.62 1.20 -12.43
CA SER A 70 -5.46 0.51 -13.72
C SER A 70 -4.74 1.37 -14.75
N ASP A 71 -5.11 2.64 -14.89
CA ASP A 71 -4.47 3.58 -15.81
C ASP A 71 -2.98 3.82 -15.47
N LEU A 72 -2.65 3.72 -14.18
CA LEU A 72 -1.27 3.85 -13.70
C LEU A 72 -0.41 2.62 -14.04
N VAL A 73 -0.93 1.41 -13.82
CA VAL A 73 -0.08 0.21 -13.72
C VAL A 73 -0.43 -0.91 -14.69
N PHE A 74 -1.64 -0.98 -15.26
CA PHE A 74 -2.06 -2.13 -16.05
C PHE A 74 -1.17 -2.32 -17.29
N ASP A 75 -0.75 -3.57 -17.51
CA ASP A 75 0.18 -4.00 -18.56
C ASP A 75 1.60 -3.40 -18.49
N LYS A 76 1.93 -2.69 -17.39
CA LYS A 76 3.27 -2.13 -17.18
C LYS A 76 4.13 -3.04 -16.31
N LYS A 77 5.45 -2.93 -16.49
CA LYS A 77 6.44 -3.55 -15.61
C LYS A 77 6.53 -2.73 -14.32
N VAL A 78 6.42 -3.41 -13.19
CA VAL A 78 6.53 -2.82 -11.85
C VAL A 78 7.59 -3.52 -11.03
N THR A 79 8.10 -2.82 -10.03
CA THR A 79 8.88 -3.37 -8.92
C THR A 79 8.06 -3.23 -7.66
N VAL A 80 7.97 -4.27 -6.85
CA VAL A 80 7.25 -4.29 -5.58
C VAL A 80 8.25 -4.52 -4.46
N ASP A 81 8.48 -3.51 -3.62
CA ASP A 81 9.26 -3.64 -2.39
C ASP A 81 8.33 -4.12 -1.29
N TRP A 82 8.54 -5.34 -0.78
CA TRP A 82 7.63 -5.94 0.19
C TRP A 82 8.37 -6.52 1.39
N LYS A 83 7.64 -6.71 2.50
CA LYS A 83 8.20 -7.23 3.76
C LYS A 83 7.40 -8.37 4.35
N LYS A 84 6.13 -8.53 3.98
CA LYS A 84 5.24 -9.52 4.60
C LYS A 84 4.09 -9.91 3.68
N LEU A 85 3.44 -11.01 4.03
CA LEU A 85 2.11 -11.37 3.55
C LEU A 85 1.06 -10.90 4.56
N ASP A 86 -0.12 -10.56 4.07
CA ASP A 86 -1.28 -10.34 4.94
C ASP A 86 -1.97 -11.67 5.29
N ARG A 87 -3.01 -11.59 6.15
CA ARG A 87 -3.79 -12.76 6.57
C ARG A 87 -4.52 -13.50 5.43
N TYR A 88 -4.60 -12.90 4.25
CA TYR A 88 -5.21 -13.48 3.05
C TYR A 88 -4.17 -14.00 2.07
N GLY A 89 -2.89 -13.99 2.44
CA GLY A 89 -1.79 -14.43 1.59
C GLY A 89 -1.38 -13.43 0.51
N ARG A 90 -1.84 -12.17 0.58
CA ARG A 90 -1.40 -11.14 -0.36
C ARG A 90 -0.07 -10.54 0.08
N THR A 91 0.81 -10.31 -0.89
CA THR A 91 2.04 -9.55 -0.69
C THR A 91 1.70 -8.09 -0.36
N VAL A 92 2.16 -7.58 0.79
CA VAL A 92 1.98 -6.17 1.16
C VAL A 92 3.23 -5.40 0.81
N GLY A 93 3.13 -4.46 -0.14
CA GLY A 93 4.31 -3.79 -0.67
C GLY A 93 4.07 -2.41 -1.25
N LYS A 94 5.17 -1.69 -1.45
CA LYS A 94 5.24 -0.45 -2.21
C LYS A 94 5.44 -0.81 -3.68
N VAL A 95 4.56 -0.32 -4.52
CA VAL A 95 4.61 -0.55 -5.97
C VAL A 95 5.30 0.62 -6.65
N LEU A 96 6.33 0.32 -7.44
CA LEU A 96 7.15 1.30 -8.13
C LEU A 96 7.11 1.07 -9.65
N ILE A 97 7.01 2.16 -10.41
CA ILE A 97 7.25 2.20 -11.85
C ILE A 97 8.40 3.16 -12.09
N ASP A 98 9.52 2.65 -12.60
CA ASP A 98 10.74 3.45 -12.86
C ASP A 98 11.18 4.28 -11.63
N GLY A 99 11.03 3.71 -10.42
CA GLY A 99 11.32 4.36 -9.15
C GLY A 99 10.22 5.26 -8.61
N TRP A 100 9.12 5.44 -9.34
CA TRP A 100 8.02 6.30 -8.96
C TRP A 100 6.96 5.56 -8.15
N ASP A 101 6.56 6.12 -7.01
CA ASP A 101 5.66 5.50 -6.02
C ASP A 101 4.19 5.59 -6.45
N VAL A 102 3.63 4.44 -6.86
CA VAL A 102 2.23 4.29 -7.29
C VAL A 102 1.26 4.43 -6.12
N ASN A 103 1.65 3.96 -4.92
CA ASN A 103 0.81 4.05 -3.72
C ASN A 103 0.59 5.53 -3.35
N LEU A 104 1.67 6.31 -3.33
CA LEU A 104 1.65 7.75 -3.09
C LEU A 104 0.78 8.48 -4.13
N GLU A 105 0.89 8.07 -5.39
CA GLU A 105 0.12 8.71 -6.46
C GLU A 105 -1.39 8.48 -6.33
N GLN A 106 -1.82 7.30 -5.88
CA GLN A 106 -3.23 7.05 -5.58
C GLN A 106 -3.75 7.99 -4.48
N ILE A 107 -2.95 8.31 -3.47
CA ILE A 107 -3.30 9.30 -2.43
C ILE A 107 -3.39 10.70 -3.04
N LYS A 108 -2.37 11.14 -3.80
CA LYS A 108 -2.33 12.47 -4.44
C LYS A 108 -3.54 12.73 -5.34
N ARG A 109 -4.00 11.69 -6.03
CA ARG A 109 -5.20 11.77 -6.89
C ARG A 109 -6.51 11.78 -6.10
N GLY A 110 -6.46 11.62 -4.77
CA GLY A 110 -7.64 11.43 -3.95
C GLY A 110 -8.38 10.14 -4.28
N MET A 111 -7.66 9.07 -4.65
CA MET A 111 -8.22 7.76 -5.01
C MET A 111 -8.00 6.71 -3.93
N ALA A 112 -7.24 7.03 -2.89
CA ALA A 112 -7.06 6.20 -1.71
C ALA A 112 -6.79 7.06 -0.48
N TRP A 113 -7.10 6.51 0.69
CA TRP A 113 -6.77 7.07 1.99
C TRP A 113 -5.39 6.63 2.43
N TYR A 114 -4.64 7.49 3.14
CA TYR A 114 -3.50 7.06 3.93
C TYR A 114 -3.99 6.23 5.12
N TYR A 115 -3.60 4.95 5.17
CA TYR A 115 -4.09 4.03 6.19
C TYR A 115 -3.21 4.08 7.45
N LYS A 116 -3.40 5.10 8.30
CA LYS A 116 -2.60 5.36 9.52
C LYS A 116 -2.47 4.15 10.45
N LYS A 117 -3.48 3.25 10.49
CA LYS A 117 -3.43 2.04 11.32
C LYS A 117 -2.22 1.16 10.99
N TYR A 118 -1.77 1.16 9.75
CA TYR A 118 -0.64 0.38 9.27
C TYR A 118 0.60 1.22 8.93
N GLN A 119 0.68 2.46 9.44
CA GLN A 119 1.82 3.36 9.19
C GLN A 119 3.18 2.76 9.58
N ASN A 120 3.21 1.84 10.55
CA ASN A 120 4.45 1.18 10.99
C ASN A 120 5.01 0.19 9.94
N GLU A 121 4.25 -0.13 8.89
CA GLU A 121 4.71 -0.92 7.75
C GLU A 121 5.55 -0.10 6.77
N LEU A 122 5.42 1.22 6.81
CA LEU A 122 6.14 2.18 5.98
C LEU A 122 7.41 2.69 6.66
N VAL A 123 8.41 3.07 5.88
CA VAL A 123 9.55 3.86 6.37
C VAL A 123 9.09 5.28 6.71
N LEU A 124 9.86 5.98 7.55
CA LEU A 124 9.45 7.28 8.08
C LEU A 124 9.14 8.32 6.99
N ASN A 125 9.98 8.40 5.96
CA ASN A 125 9.77 9.34 4.85
C ASN A 125 8.45 9.07 4.13
N ASP A 126 8.14 7.80 3.82
CA ASP A 126 6.88 7.45 3.17
C ASP A 126 5.66 7.82 4.03
N ARG A 127 5.77 7.68 5.37
CA ARG A 127 4.68 8.10 6.28
C ARG A 127 4.39 9.58 6.18
N LEU A 128 5.43 10.40 6.14
CA LEU A 128 5.32 11.86 6.04
C LEU A 128 4.78 12.26 4.67
N ASP A 129 5.30 11.66 3.60
CA ASP A 129 4.88 11.94 2.24
C ASP A 129 3.40 11.55 2.01
N TYR A 130 2.96 10.39 2.52
CA TYR A 130 1.58 9.92 2.38
C TYR A 130 0.60 10.80 3.18
N LEU A 131 0.99 11.17 4.40
CA LEU A 131 0.19 12.09 5.22
C LEU A 131 0.02 13.44 4.53
N HIS A 132 1.12 14.04 4.09
CA HIS A 132 1.11 15.33 3.41
C HIS A 132 0.34 15.27 2.07
N ALA A 133 0.50 14.19 1.31
CA ALA A 133 -0.24 14.00 0.07
C ALA A 133 -1.76 13.93 0.30
N GLN A 134 -2.20 13.25 1.38
CA GLN A 134 -3.62 13.23 1.73
C GLN A 134 -4.12 14.63 2.10
N GLU A 135 -3.39 15.36 2.95
CA GLU A 135 -3.76 16.73 3.34
C GLU A 135 -3.91 17.66 2.12
N LEU A 136 -3.01 17.53 1.14
CA LEU A 136 -3.10 18.29 -0.10
C LEU A 136 -4.29 17.87 -0.96
N ALA A 137 -4.58 16.57 -1.05
CA ALA A 137 -5.73 16.05 -1.79
C ALA A 137 -7.06 16.49 -1.15
N GLU A 138 -7.16 16.45 0.18
CA GLU A 138 -8.32 16.94 0.97
C GLU A 138 -8.56 18.43 0.72
N ASN A 139 -7.53 19.26 0.90
CA ASN A 139 -7.61 20.71 0.71
C ASN A 139 -7.95 21.10 -0.74
N GLY A 140 -7.43 20.35 -1.70
CA GLY A 140 -7.69 20.52 -3.14
C GLY A 140 -8.99 19.88 -3.62
N LYS A 141 -9.75 19.21 -2.74
CA LYS A 141 -10.97 18.44 -3.08
C LYS A 141 -10.73 17.47 -4.25
N ALA A 142 -9.57 16.83 -4.28
CA ALA A 142 -9.21 15.89 -5.33
C ALA A 142 -9.95 14.55 -5.15
N GLY A 143 -10.44 13.98 -6.24
CA GLY A 143 -11.07 12.67 -6.26
C GLY A 143 -12.20 12.51 -5.25
N LEU A 144 -12.08 11.54 -4.34
CA LEU A 144 -13.08 11.23 -3.31
C LEU A 144 -13.33 12.41 -2.32
N TRP A 145 -12.37 13.34 -2.21
CA TRP A 145 -12.46 14.49 -1.32
C TRP A 145 -13.38 15.61 -1.83
N ILE A 146 -13.98 15.46 -3.03
CA ILE A 146 -15.06 16.32 -3.49
C ILE A 146 -16.35 16.06 -2.71
N ASP A 147 -16.50 14.88 -2.12
CA ASP A 147 -17.60 14.56 -1.23
C ASP A 147 -17.49 15.38 0.06
N HIS A 148 -18.63 15.85 0.58
CA HIS A 148 -18.66 16.61 1.84
C HIS A 148 -18.34 15.75 3.06
N GLU A 149 -18.72 14.49 3.03
CA GLU A 149 -18.53 13.53 4.11
C GLU A 149 -18.00 12.20 3.56
N PRO A 150 -16.75 12.18 3.08
CA PRO A 150 -16.18 10.97 2.49
C PRO A 150 -16.01 9.90 3.57
N ILE A 151 -16.62 8.73 3.33
CA ILE A 151 -16.54 7.61 4.27
C ILE A 151 -15.25 6.85 4.02
N ALA A 152 -14.46 6.62 5.06
CA ALA A 152 -13.26 5.83 4.95
C ALA A 152 -13.58 4.33 4.68
N PRO A 153 -12.78 3.61 3.87
CA PRO A 153 -13.07 2.21 3.51
C PRO A 153 -13.23 1.27 4.71
N TRP A 154 -12.43 1.48 5.77
CA TRP A 154 -12.53 0.69 7.00
C TRP A 154 -13.83 0.93 7.77
N ASP A 155 -14.41 2.12 7.69
CA ASP A 155 -15.70 2.43 8.33
C ASP A 155 -16.86 1.94 7.47
N PHE A 156 -16.76 2.06 6.14
CA PHE A 156 -17.71 1.44 5.21
C PHE A 156 -17.82 -0.09 5.42
N ARG A 157 -16.68 -0.79 5.59
CA ARG A 157 -16.68 -2.22 5.91
C ARG A 157 -17.38 -2.54 7.24
N LYS A 158 -17.25 -1.67 8.26
CA LYS A 158 -17.96 -1.83 9.54
C LYS A 158 -19.47 -1.67 9.37
N GLN A 159 -19.89 -0.64 8.61
CA GLN A 159 -21.33 -0.40 8.33
C GLN A 159 -21.95 -1.60 7.65
N ILE A 160 -21.38 -2.07 6.54
CA ILE A 160 -21.88 -3.26 5.81
C ILE A 160 -21.93 -4.51 6.70
N LYS A 161 -20.96 -4.69 7.60
CA LYS A 161 -20.97 -5.82 8.54
C LYS A 161 -22.11 -5.70 9.56
N ALA A 162 -22.39 -4.50 10.07
CA ALA A 162 -23.48 -4.24 11.00
C ALA A 162 -24.85 -4.44 10.34
N GLU A 163 -25.04 -3.95 9.11
CA GLU A 163 -26.27 -4.15 8.32
C GLU A 163 -26.59 -5.63 8.12
N ARG A 164 -25.59 -6.41 7.68
CA ARG A 164 -25.74 -7.87 7.48
C ARG A 164 -26.05 -8.62 8.77
N ALA A 165 -25.51 -8.18 9.91
CA ALA A 165 -25.80 -8.80 11.20
C ALA A 165 -27.26 -8.50 11.66
N TYR A 166 -27.81 -7.34 11.28
CA TYR A 166 -29.19 -6.97 11.56
C TYR A 166 -30.19 -7.72 10.67
N GLU A 167 -29.88 -7.90 9.37
CA GLU A 167 -30.72 -8.59 8.41
C GLU A 167 -30.74 -10.14 8.61
N GLY A 168 -29.77 -10.70 9.32
CA GLY A 168 -29.63 -12.13 9.59
C GLY A 168 -30.24 -12.62 10.89
N ASN A 169 -30.86 -11.73 11.69
CA ASN A 169 -31.65 -12.03 12.89
C ASN A 169 -33.14 -11.86 12.62
#